data_f1ead86d33c685c51985d890716168a5
#
_entry.id   f1ead86d33c685c51985d890716168a5
#
_cell.length_a   1.000
_cell.length_b   1.000
_cell.length_c   1.000
_cell.angle_alpha   90.00
_cell.angle_beta   90.00
_cell.angle_gamma   90.00
#
_symmetry.space_group_name_H-M   'P 1'
#
loop_
_entity.id
_entity.type
_entity.pdbx_description
1 polymer ?
#
loop_
_entity_poly.entity_id
_entity_poly.type
_entity_poly.pdbx_seq_one_letter_code
_entity_poly.pdbx_strand_id
1 'polypeptide(L)'
;MIVGVSLLAVILAVFICMKVYNLTKDVTKFYAQGFDYGFHAREISSLWKLAKKCEIEEPLSLFVSENAVNRCISAFIQKSREEGTENTFPVQSFLETLYKFKTRVALDLDNKRGLENTKTLDQGQVLSVIYKGKGVFNSRVLNNGRELVIALPTQFNKNTKKIDFLKGEEWEHKMVSVYFWRKGDAGYAFDTEVFSSGVFRSDKALFLKHAYKLDRTQKRQSIRCACEIYGQIFIMQFSDDGLEAESSPGYKCLIEDISEDGAMIRIGGKGKSNVCIRLQFEINGSLVLMQGIVRAVEYNQNIDQSRLHFECTQIEPSMRNAILAYVYNVMPQDQKDIQEAIAQVEESRNQEQEKNHSSEEIAVPEKRPEFASDS
;
A
#
# COMPACT_ATOMS: atom_id res chain seq x y z
N MET A 1 22.22 67.48 11.53
CA MET A 1 21.45 66.61 12.45
C MET A 1 20.25 65.89 11.75
N ILE A 2 19.46 66.61 10.98
CA ILE A 2 18.27 66.03 10.27
C ILE A 2 18.63 64.91 9.27
N VAL A 3 19.73 65.04 8.49
CA VAL A 3 20.16 64.04 7.50
C VAL A 3 20.61 62.72 8.16
N GLY A 4 21.22 62.79 9.34
CA GLY A 4 21.65 61.60 10.07
C GLY A 4 20.48 60.82 10.67
N VAL A 5 19.42 61.49 11.09
CA VAL A 5 18.21 60.86 11.62
C VAL A 5 17.41 60.17 10.51
N SER A 6 17.35 60.77 9.31
CA SER A 6 16.67 60.17 8.15
C SER A 6 17.40 58.94 7.63
N LEU A 7 18.74 58.93 7.64
CA LEU A 7 19.55 57.77 7.25
C LEU A 7 19.32 56.58 8.22
N LEU A 8 19.35 56.88 9.54
CA LEU A 8 19.12 55.86 10.57
C LEU A 8 17.72 55.23 10.47
N ALA A 9 16.69 56.04 10.16
CA ALA A 9 15.31 55.57 9.96
C ALA A 9 15.20 54.64 8.75
N VAL A 10 15.88 54.95 7.64
CA VAL A 10 15.93 54.09 6.43
C VAL A 10 16.61 52.77 6.73
N ILE A 11 17.74 52.78 7.42
CA ILE A 11 18.48 51.55 7.80
C ILE A 11 17.59 50.68 8.72
N LEU A 12 16.92 51.28 9.68
CA LEU A 12 16.01 50.57 10.59
C LEU A 12 14.82 49.95 9.82
N ALA A 13 14.23 50.69 8.88
CA ALA A 13 13.15 50.20 8.03
C ALA A 13 13.60 49.03 7.17
N VAL A 14 14.77 49.11 6.54
CA VAL A 14 15.36 48.00 5.77
C VAL A 14 15.58 46.76 6.65
N PHE A 15 16.14 46.96 7.85
CA PHE A 15 16.36 45.87 8.79
C PHE A 15 15.07 45.21 9.26
N ILE A 16 14.01 46.01 9.53
CA ILE A 16 12.67 45.49 9.86
C ILE A 16 12.10 44.72 8.66
N CYS A 17 12.17 45.28 7.45
CA CYS A 17 11.70 44.60 6.24
C CYS A 17 12.44 43.29 6.00
N MET A 18 13.76 43.23 6.17
CA MET A 18 14.54 41.99 6.07
C MET A 18 14.14 40.95 7.12
N LYS A 19 13.92 41.40 8.36
CA LYS A 19 13.48 40.52 9.45
C LYS A 19 12.09 39.99 9.23
N VAL A 20 11.15 40.82 8.76
CA VAL A 20 9.80 40.45 8.39
C VAL A 20 9.83 39.47 7.20
N TYR A 21 10.62 39.77 6.16
CA TYR A 21 10.82 38.88 5.01
C TYR A 21 11.33 37.50 5.42
N ASN A 22 12.34 37.42 6.26
CA ASN A 22 12.91 36.17 6.75
C ASN A 22 11.87 35.36 7.60
N LEU A 23 11.06 36.04 8.41
CA LEU A 23 10.00 35.40 9.21
C LEU A 23 8.83 34.90 8.37
N THR A 24 8.52 35.61 7.27
CA THR A 24 7.35 35.24 6.40
C THR A 24 7.73 34.31 5.28
N LYS A 25 9.00 34.23 4.89
CA LYS A 25 9.50 33.41 3.77
C LYS A 25 9.07 31.95 3.89
N ASP A 26 9.23 31.35 5.07
CA ASP A 26 8.91 29.92 5.29
C ASP A 26 7.40 29.71 5.31
N VAL A 27 6.64 30.65 5.89
CA VAL A 27 5.17 30.62 5.86
C VAL A 27 4.68 30.72 4.43
N THR A 28 5.21 31.66 3.64
CA THR A 28 4.79 31.84 2.24
C THR A 28 5.07 30.62 1.40
N LYS A 29 6.26 30.00 1.56
CA LYS A 29 6.61 28.76 0.87
C LYS A 29 5.69 27.61 1.27
N PHE A 30 5.39 27.49 2.58
CA PHE A 30 4.50 26.46 3.09
C PHE A 30 3.10 26.59 2.51
N TYR A 31 2.55 27.82 2.46
CA TYR A 31 1.26 28.07 1.86
C TYR A 31 1.25 27.80 0.35
N ALA A 32 2.29 28.22 -0.38
CA ALA A 32 2.41 27.91 -1.81
C ALA A 32 2.39 26.39 -2.06
N GLN A 33 3.21 25.64 -1.33
CA GLN A 33 3.26 24.18 -1.43
C GLN A 33 1.91 23.56 -1.05
N GLY A 34 1.24 24.06 -0.02
CA GLY A 34 -0.07 23.57 0.38
C GLY A 34 -1.14 23.77 -0.71
N PHE A 35 -1.12 24.90 -1.39
CA PHE A 35 -2.02 25.14 -2.54
C PHE A 35 -1.69 24.23 -3.71
N ASP A 36 -0.42 23.95 -3.99
CA ASP A 36 0.00 22.98 -5.03
C ASP A 36 -0.52 21.57 -4.73
N TYR A 37 -0.62 21.20 -3.45
CA TYR A 37 -1.26 19.95 -3.00
C TYR A 37 -2.79 20.03 -2.95
N GLY A 38 -3.41 21.16 -3.32
CA GLY A 38 -4.85 21.33 -3.43
C GLY A 38 -5.57 21.57 -2.11
N PHE A 39 -4.85 22.00 -1.06
CA PHE A 39 -5.47 22.39 0.21
C PHE A 39 -6.08 23.80 0.17
N HIS A 40 -7.13 24.00 0.94
CA HIS A 40 -7.67 25.33 1.16
C HIS A 40 -6.86 26.10 2.20
N ALA A 41 -6.93 27.43 2.17
CA ALA A 41 -6.16 28.30 3.07
C ALA A 41 -6.37 27.98 4.57
N ARG A 42 -7.59 27.57 4.96
CA ARG A 42 -7.90 27.19 6.35
C ARG A 42 -7.17 25.90 6.76
N GLU A 43 -7.14 24.91 5.87
CA GLU A 43 -6.46 23.63 6.07
C GLU A 43 -4.96 23.84 6.17
N ILE A 44 -4.37 24.65 5.28
CA ILE A 44 -2.95 25.01 5.33
C ILE A 44 -2.60 25.72 6.64
N SER A 45 -3.47 26.65 7.10
CA SER A 45 -3.29 27.30 8.40
C SER A 45 -3.28 26.32 9.56
N SER A 46 -4.17 25.32 9.52
CA SER A 46 -4.24 24.28 10.54
C SER A 46 -3.03 23.35 10.50
N LEU A 47 -2.58 22.96 9.30
CA LEU A 47 -1.34 22.20 9.11
C LEU A 47 -0.11 22.96 9.62
N TRP A 48 -0.02 24.27 9.32
CA TRP A 48 1.07 25.12 9.82
C TRP A 48 1.11 25.18 11.35
N LYS A 49 -0.04 25.42 11.98
CA LYS A 49 -0.15 25.43 13.45
C LYS A 49 0.23 24.10 14.06
N LEU A 50 -0.20 23.00 13.43
CA LEU A 50 0.11 21.66 13.86
C LEU A 50 1.60 21.36 13.73
N ALA A 51 2.24 21.73 12.61
CA ALA A 51 3.67 21.57 12.40
C ALA A 51 4.49 22.28 13.48
N LYS A 52 4.09 23.51 13.82
CA LYS A 52 4.71 24.28 14.89
C LYS A 52 4.53 23.64 16.27
N LYS A 53 3.32 23.10 16.53
CA LYS A 53 3.02 22.41 17.79
C LYS A 53 3.80 21.09 17.93
N CYS A 54 4.03 20.36 16.83
CA CYS A 54 4.83 19.15 16.78
C CYS A 54 6.35 19.44 16.75
N GLU A 55 6.77 20.70 16.92
CA GLU A 55 8.19 21.12 16.93
C GLU A 55 8.96 20.63 15.69
N ILE A 56 8.30 20.63 14.52
CA ILE A 56 8.95 20.28 13.27
C ILE A 56 9.87 21.46 12.89
N GLU A 57 11.17 21.23 12.88
CA GLU A 57 12.19 22.24 12.56
C GLU A 57 11.93 22.90 11.20
N GLU A 58 11.67 22.06 10.19
CA GLU A 58 11.31 22.51 8.84
C GLU A 58 9.86 22.10 8.50
N PRO A 59 8.85 22.99 8.64
CA PRO A 59 7.46 22.68 8.33
C PRO A 59 7.23 22.20 6.90
N LEU A 60 8.07 22.60 5.94
CA LEU A 60 8.04 22.09 4.56
C LEU A 60 8.31 20.60 4.46
N SER A 61 8.97 20.00 5.46
CA SER A 61 9.21 18.55 5.50
C SER A 61 7.91 17.74 5.56
N LEU A 62 6.80 18.33 5.98
CA LEU A 62 5.47 17.69 5.91
C LEU A 62 5.10 17.26 4.49
N PHE A 63 5.54 18.00 3.47
CA PHE A 63 5.22 17.71 2.07
C PHE A 63 6.15 16.68 1.42
N VAL A 64 7.20 16.22 2.12
CA VAL A 64 8.20 15.29 1.56
C VAL A 64 8.58 14.14 2.50
N SER A 65 8.12 14.15 3.75
CA SER A 65 8.46 13.15 4.76
C SER A 65 7.23 12.54 5.40
N GLU A 66 7.00 11.25 5.17
CA GLU A 66 5.92 10.50 5.82
C GLU A 66 6.03 10.52 7.35
N ASN A 67 7.24 10.45 7.88
CA ASN A 67 7.48 10.49 9.33
C ASN A 67 7.05 11.83 9.96
N ALA A 68 7.25 12.95 9.26
CA ALA A 68 6.80 14.25 9.73
C ALA A 68 5.25 14.31 9.77
N VAL A 69 4.59 13.82 8.72
CA VAL A 69 3.12 13.72 8.66
C VAL A 69 2.60 12.82 9.77
N ASN A 70 3.21 11.64 9.98
CA ASN A 70 2.81 10.70 11.02
C ASN A 70 2.85 11.33 12.41
N ARG A 71 3.94 12.03 12.75
CA ARG A 71 4.06 12.75 14.04
C ARG A 71 2.95 13.76 14.22
N CYS A 72 2.62 14.53 13.16
CA CYS A 72 1.53 15.50 13.23
C CYS A 72 0.17 14.87 13.43
N ILE A 73 -0.13 13.78 12.70
CA ILE A 73 -1.42 13.07 12.85
C ILE A 73 -1.52 12.48 14.26
N SER A 74 -0.47 11.79 14.75
CA SER A 74 -0.45 11.22 16.10
C SER A 74 -0.66 12.27 17.19
N ALA A 75 0.03 13.41 17.10
CA ALA A 75 -0.12 14.51 18.05
C ALA A 75 -1.52 15.14 18.00
N PHE A 76 -2.13 15.21 16.81
CA PHE A 76 -3.51 15.71 16.67
C PHE A 76 -4.52 14.76 17.30
N ILE A 77 -4.40 13.44 17.06
CA ILE A 77 -5.26 12.42 17.65
C ILE A 77 -5.12 12.44 19.18
N GLN A 78 -3.89 12.43 19.70
CA GLN A 78 -3.65 12.46 21.15
C GLN A 78 -4.31 13.68 21.81
N LYS A 79 -4.12 14.87 21.22
CA LYS A 79 -4.75 16.08 21.73
C LYS A 79 -6.27 16.00 21.73
N SER A 80 -6.86 15.48 20.66
CA SER A 80 -8.32 15.36 20.52
C SER A 80 -8.90 14.38 21.55
N ARG A 81 -8.15 13.33 21.94
CA ARG A 81 -8.51 12.42 23.03
C ARG A 81 -8.45 13.10 24.38
N GLU A 82 -7.37 13.81 24.68
CA GLU A 82 -7.20 14.56 25.94
C GLU A 82 -8.33 15.59 26.11
N GLU A 83 -8.77 16.22 25.01
CA GLU A 83 -9.88 17.19 25.00
C GLU A 83 -11.28 16.52 24.94
N GLY A 84 -11.35 15.18 24.79
CA GLY A 84 -12.64 14.44 24.65
C GLY A 84 -13.40 14.76 23.37
N THR A 85 -12.74 15.31 22.35
CA THR A 85 -13.35 15.79 21.10
C THR A 85 -13.13 14.84 19.93
N GLU A 86 -12.46 13.71 20.13
CA GLU A 86 -12.04 12.76 19.08
C GLU A 86 -13.18 12.38 18.12
N ASN A 87 -14.37 12.10 18.63
CA ASN A 87 -15.52 11.66 17.84
C ASN A 87 -16.37 12.81 17.27
N THR A 88 -15.94 14.06 17.40
CA THR A 88 -16.68 15.20 16.87
C THR A 88 -16.48 15.35 15.37
N PHE A 89 -17.52 15.78 14.65
CA PHE A 89 -17.46 15.96 13.20
C PHE A 89 -16.29 16.85 12.73
N PRO A 90 -15.96 18.00 13.37
CA PRO A 90 -14.83 18.83 12.95
C PRO A 90 -13.48 18.10 13.04
N VAL A 91 -13.27 17.30 14.09
CA VAL A 91 -12.05 16.52 14.29
C VAL A 91 -11.94 15.41 13.25
N GLN A 92 -13.01 14.67 13.03
CA GLN A 92 -13.03 13.58 12.05
C GLN A 92 -12.86 14.10 10.60
N SER A 93 -13.48 15.23 10.26
CA SER A 93 -13.29 15.87 8.95
C SER A 93 -11.85 16.36 8.74
N PHE A 94 -11.20 16.88 9.78
CA PHE A 94 -9.81 17.30 9.67
C PHE A 94 -8.86 16.11 9.58
N LEU A 95 -9.12 15.02 10.31
CA LEU A 95 -8.37 13.76 10.18
C LEU A 95 -8.47 13.20 8.77
N GLU A 96 -9.66 13.20 8.18
CA GLU A 96 -9.84 12.77 6.77
C GLU A 96 -8.97 13.61 5.82
N THR A 97 -8.91 14.93 6.03
CA THR A 97 -8.03 15.81 5.25
C THR A 97 -6.54 15.47 5.43
N LEU A 98 -6.11 15.20 6.66
CA LEU A 98 -4.72 14.81 6.96
C LEU A 98 -4.36 13.45 6.32
N TYR A 99 -5.27 12.49 6.36
CA TYR A 99 -5.04 11.18 5.72
C TYR A 99 -5.03 11.28 4.19
N LYS A 100 -5.91 12.06 3.58
CA LYS A 100 -5.86 12.35 2.12
C LYS A 100 -4.53 12.98 1.73
N PHE A 101 -4.02 13.90 2.55
CA PHE A 101 -2.71 14.49 2.34
C PHE A 101 -1.61 13.44 2.44
N LYS A 102 -1.61 12.61 3.48
CA LYS A 102 -0.64 11.53 3.64
C LYS A 102 -0.65 10.57 2.45
N THR A 103 -1.82 10.15 1.98
CA THR A 103 -1.97 9.31 0.79
C THR A 103 -1.31 9.95 -0.42
N ARG A 104 -1.53 11.26 -0.64
CA ARG A 104 -0.93 11.99 -1.76
C ARG A 104 0.60 12.05 -1.65
N VAL A 105 1.14 12.38 -0.47
CA VAL A 105 2.59 12.39 -0.24
C VAL A 105 3.21 11.01 -0.48
N ALA A 106 2.58 9.94 0.01
CA ALA A 106 3.05 8.57 -0.18
C ALA A 106 3.04 8.17 -1.66
N LEU A 107 1.96 8.48 -2.40
CA LEU A 107 1.86 8.20 -3.84
C LEU A 107 2.87 9.01 -4.67
N ASP A 108 3.15 10.26 -4.30
CA ASP A 108 4.16 11.08 -4.97
C ASP A 108 5.59 10.55 -4.74
N LEU A 109 5.88 10.05 -3.54
CA LEU A 109 7.16 9.40 -3.24
C LEU A 109 7.33 8.08 -4.01
N ASP A 110 6.28 7.28 -4.12
CA ASP A 110 6.26 6.05 -4.92
C ASP A 110 6.42 6.37 -6.42
N ASN A 111 5.81 7.45 -6.91
CA ASN A 111 5.98 7.90 -8.29
C ASN A 111 7.46 8.24 -8.61
N LYS A 112 8.17 8.84 -7.67
CA LYS A 112 9.60 9.16 -7.81
C LYS A 112 10.52 7.94 -7.77
N ARG A 113 10.05 6.79 -7.23
CA ARG A 113 10.79 5.52 -7.15
C ARG A 113 10.44 4.58 -8.31
N GLY A 114 9.60 4.99 -9.24
CA GLY A 114 9.19 4.22 -10.40
C GLY A 114 10.35 3.77 -11.28
N LEU A 115 10.15 2.69 -12.03
CA LEU A 115 11.11 2.23 -13.04
C LEU A 115 11.12 3.17 -14.23
N GLU A 116 12.30 3.63 -14.62
CA GLU A 116 12.48 4.52 -15.78
C GLU A 116 12.67 3.75 -17.09
N ASN A 117 13.28 2.56 -17.01
CA ASN A 117 13.62 1.74 -18.18
C ASN A 117 13.60 0.24 -17.86
N THR A 118 13.67 -0.59 -18.90
CA THR A 118 13.59 -2.05 -18.75
C THR A 118 14.87 -2.69 -18.20
N LYS A 119 16.00 -1.99 -18.09
CA LYS A 119 17.26 -2.56 -17.59
C LYS A 119 17.24 -2.95 -16.12
N THR A 120 16.25 -2.42 -15.38
CA THR A 120 16.08 -2.68 -13.95
C THR A 120 14.97 -3.71 -13.67
N LEU A 121 14.46 -4.41 -14.69
CA LEU A 121 13.48 -5.47 -14.52
C LEU A 121 14.11 -6.69 -13.83
N ASP A 122 13.40 -7.23 -12.86
CA ASP A 122 13.83 -8.41 -12.13
C ASP A 122 13.69 -9.67 -12.99
N GLN A 123 14.65 -10.62 -12.84
CA GLN A 123 14.54 -11.94 -13.42
C GLN A 123 13.34 -12.67 -12.79
N GLY A 124 12.53 -13.35 -13.61
CA GLY A 124 11.28 -14.00 -13.18
C GLY A 124 10.06 -13.08 -13.20
N GLN A 125 10.21 -11.77 -13.44
CA GLN A 125 9.08 -10.85 -13.57
C GLN A 125 8.10 -11.37 -14.63
N VAL A 126 6.82 -11.53 -14.23
CA VAL A 126 5.75 -11.95 -15.15
C VAL A 126 5.36 -10.79 -16.05
N LEU A 127 5.19 -11.08 -17.33
CA LEU A 127 4.89 -10.13 -18.39
C LEU A 127 3.64 -10.56 -19.15
N SER A 128 2.84 -9.59 -19.57
CA SER A 128 1.79 -9.76 -20.59
C SER A 128 2.27 -9.11 -21.88
N VAL A 129 2.48 -9.91 -22.92
CA VAL A 129 2.96 -9.47 -24.23
C VAL A 129 1.77 -9.35 -25.18
N ILE A 130 1.49 -8.16 -25.65
CA ILE A 130 0.40 -7.84 -26.55
C ILE A 130 0.96 -7.79 -27.97
N TYR A 131 0.52 -8.73 -28.81
CA TYR A 131 0.83 -8.72 -30.24
C TYR A 131 -0.42 -8.27 -31.01
N LYS A 132 -0.34 -7.10 -31.61
CA LYS A 132 -1.49 -6.49 -32.32
C LYS A 132 -2.04 -7.43 -33.39
N GLY A 133 -3.32 -7.74 -33.32
CA GLY A 133 -4.02 -8.65 -34.25
C GLY A 133 -3.88 -10.13 -33.93
N LYS A 134 -3.05 -10.53 -32.96
CA LYS A 134 -2.86 -11.93 -32.54
C LYS A 134 -3.37 -12.20 -31.12
N GLY A 135 -3.28 -11.21 -30.21
CA GLY A 135 -3.80 -11.35 -28.86
C GLY A 135 -2.82 -10.96 -27.76
N VAL A 136 -3.14 -11.44 -26.54
CA VAL A 136 -2.35 -11.23 -25.32
C VAL A 136 -1.77 -12.56 -24.89
N PHE A 137 -0.47 -12.59 -24.66
CA PHE A 137 0.29 -13.77 -24.29
C PHE A 137 1.02 -13.54 -22.97
N ASN A 138 1.17 -14.57 -22.17
CA ASN A 138 1.90 -14.52 -20.91
C ASN A 138 3.35 -14.96 -21.12
N SER A 139 4.26 -14.27 -20.47
CA SER A 139 5.69 -14.56 -20.50
C SER A 139 6.33 -14.22 -19.15
N ARG A 140 7.64 -14.42 -19.03
CA ARG A 140 8.45 -14.01 -17.89
C ARG A 140 9.85 -13.61 -18.34
N VAL A 141 10.48 -12.72 -17.59
CA VAL A 141 11.88 -12.34 -17.82
C VAL A 141 12.78 -13.53 -17.48
N LEU A 142 13.57 -13.99 -18.43
CA LEU A 142 14.59 -15.03 -18.25
C LEU A 142 15.95 -14.43 -17.92
N ASN A 143 16.30 -13.34 -18.56
CA ASN A 143 17.53 -12.61 -18.32
C ASN A 143 17.35 -11.14 -18.68
N ASN A 144 18.07 -10.28 -17.97
CA ASN A 144 18.03 -8.83 -18.20
C ASN A 144 19.48 -8.31 -18.18
N GLY A 145 20.15 -8.39 -19.31
CA GLY A 145 21.55 -8.01 -19.46
C GLY A 145 21.73 -7.01 -20.61
N ARG A 146 22.51 -7.42 -21.62
CA ARG A 146 22.68 -6.62 -22.85
C ARG A 146 21.35 -6.44 -23.59
N GLU A 147 20.50 -7.45 -23.51
CA GLU A 147 19.19 -7.55 -24.14
C GLU A 147 18.18 -8.01 -23.11
N LEU A 148 16.91 -7.69 -23.30
CA LEU A 148 15.82 -8.21 -22.48
C LEU A 148 15.39 -9.57 -23.07
N VAL A 149 15.71 -10.65 -22.35
CA VAL A 149 15.36 -12.01 -22.76
C VAL A 149 14.13 -12.46 -22.01
N ILE A 150 13.09 -12.83 -22.75
CA ILE A 150 11.83 -13.34 -22.17
C ILE A 150 11.54 -14.76 -22.63
N ALA A 151 10.84 -15.55 -21.84
CA ALA A 151 10.36 -16.85 -22.27
C ALA A 151 9.45 -16.74 -23.48
N LEU A 152 9.42 -17.74 -24.36
CA LEU A 152 8.49 -17.75 -25.49
C LEU A 152 7.05 -17.53 -24.99
N PRO A 153 6.36 -16.47 -25.44
CA PRO A 153 5.05 -16.13 -24.90
C PRO A 153 3.99 -17.19 -25.22
N THR A 154 3.15 -17.47 -24.22
CA THR A 154 2.09 -18.50 -24.29
C THR A 154 0.73 -17.90 -23.95
N GLN A 155 -0.33 -18.48 -24.50
CA GLN A 155 -1.70 -18.09 -24.21
C GLN A 155 -2.52 -19.31 -23.78
N PHE A 156 -3.28 -19.18 -22.69
CA PHE A 156 -4.21 -20.24 -22.27
C PHE A 156 -5.52 -20.10 -23.04
N ASN A 157 -5.85 -21.10 -23.83
CA ASN A 157 -7.10 -21.18 -24.57
C ASN A 157 -8.19 -21.79 -23.69
N LYS A 158 -9.15 -20.97 -23.27
CA LYS A 158 -10.26 -21.40 -22.38
C LYS A 158 -11.16 -22.45 -23.00
N ASN A 159 -11.32 -22.45 -24.33
CA ASN A 159 -12.20 -23.38 -25.03
C ASN A 159 -11.58 -24.77 -25.16
N THR A 160 -10.31 -24.85 -25.50
CA THR A 160 -9.57 -26.12 -25.66
C THR A 160 -8.90 -26.59 -24.39
N LYS A 161 -8.82 -25.75 -23.35
CA LYS A 161 -8.06 -25.97 -22.10
C LYS A 161 -6.58 -26.30 -22.35
N LYS A 162 -6.03 -25.86 -23.48
CA LYS A 162 -4.63 -26.06 -23.87
C LYS A 162 -3.85 -24.74 -23.86
N ILE A 163 -2.54 -24.86 -23.76
CA ILE A 163 -1.61 -23.74 -23.90
C ILE A 163 -1.27 -23.62 -25.40
N ASP A 164 -1.64 -22.50 -25.99
CA ASP A 164 -1.31 -22.14 -27.36
C ASP A 164 -0.08 -21.23 -27.37
N PHE A 165 0.76 -21.32 -28.38
CA PHE A 165 1.90 -20.45 -28.60
C PHE A 165 2.17 -20.26 -30.08
N LEU A 166 2.69 -19.10 -30.44
CA LEU A 166 3.22 -18.82 -31.77
C LEU A 166 4.67 -19.31 -31.86
N LYS A 167 5.10 -19.74 -33.03
CA LYS A 167 6.51 -20.09 -33.24
C LYS A 167 7.40 -18.86 -33.08
N GLY A 168 8.63 -19.07 -32.67
CA GLY A 168 9.59 -17.97 -32.42
C GLY A 168 9.75 -17.02 -33.61
N GLU A 169 9.83 -17.61 -34.81
CA GLU A 169 10.01 -16.87 -36.07
C GLU A 169 8.84 -15.92 -36.38
N GLU A 170 7.62 -16.21 -35.88
CA GLU A 170 6.46 -15.33 -36.06
C GLU A 170 6.55 -14.02 -35.27
N TRP A 171 7.41 -13.99 -34.26
CA TRP A 171 7.65 -12.82 -33.43
C TRP A 171 8.78 -11.92 -33.94
N GLU A 172 9.71 -12.47 -34.73
CA GLU A 172 10.88 -11.75 -35.18
C GLU A 172 10.55 -10.49 -35.98
N HIS A 173 11.26 -9.42 -35.68
CA HIS A 173 11.07 -8.08 -36.27
C HIS A 173 9.66 -7.50 -36.08
N LYS A 174 8.94 -7.93 -35.04
CA LYS A 174 7.64 -7.39 -34.71
C LYS A 174 7.71 -6.44 -33.51
N MET A 175 6.92 -5.39 -33.62
CA MET A 175 6.64 -4.50 -32.49
C MET A 175 5.60 -5.15 -31.59
N VAL A 176 5.89 -5.19 -30.31
CA VAL A 176 5.00 -5.70 -29.27
C VAL A 176 4.88 -4.69 -28.14
N SER A 177 3.69 -4.63 -27.55
CA SER A 177 3.47 -3.87 -26.33
C SER A 177 3.55 -4.83 -25.14
N VAL A 178 4.38 -4.51 -24.17
CA VAL A 178 4.56 -5.34 -22.97
C VAL A 178 3.98 -4.61 -21.77
N TYR A 179 3.16 -5.31 -21.03
CA TYR A 179 2.61 -4.86 -19.75
C TYR A 179 3.06 -5.77 -18.62
N PHE A 180 3.41 -5.22 -17.48
CA PHE A 180 3.69 -5.98 -16.27
C PHE A 180 3.27 -5.22 -15.02
N TRP A 181 3.02 -5.97 -13.96
CA TRP A 181 2.72 -5.44 -12.64
C TRP A 181 3.89 -5.71 -11.70
N ARG A 182 4.43 -4.67 -11.08
CA ARG A 182 5.45 -4.79 -10.04
C ARG A 182 4.79 -4.83 -8.67
N LYS A 183 5.07 -5.88 -7.90
CA LYS A 183 4.50 -6.04 -6.55
C LYS A 183 4.95 -4.88 -5.65
N GLY A 184 4.00 -4.23 -4.98
CA GLY A 184 4.28 -3.10 -4.09
C GLY A 184 4.52 -1.75 -4.80
N ASP A 185 4.34 -1.70 -6.13
CA ASP A 185 4.52 -0.49 -6.94
C ASP A 185 3.30 -0.30 -7.88
N ALA A 186 3.52 -0.27 -9.18
CA ALA A 186 2.51 0.05 -10.18
C ALA A 186 2.51 -0.95 -11.34
N GLY A 187 1.57 -0.76 -12.26
CA GLY A 187 1.62 -1.33 -13.59
C GLY A 187 2.54 -0.50 -14.49
N TYR A 188 3.25 -1.18 -15.37
CA TYR A 188 4.13 -0.57 -16.37
C TYR A 188 3.82 -1.09 -17.76
N ALA A 189 3.89 -0.23 -18.74
CA ALA A 189 3.77 -0.58 -20.14
C ALA A 189 4.92 -0.01 -20.94
N PHE A 190 5.35 -0.73 -21.98
CA PHE A 190 6.32 -0.24 -22.94
C PHE A 190 6.17 -0.96 -24.28
N ASP A 191 6.58 -0.28 -25.33
CA ASP A 191 6.67 -0.87 -26.65
C ASP A 191 8.11 -1.24 -26.96
N THR A 192 8.30 -2.38 -27.59
CA THR A 192 9.63 -2.86 -27.99
C THR A 192 9.57 -3.74 -29.22
N GLU A 193 10.71 -3.90 -29.88
CA GLU A 193 10.88 -4.80 -31.01
C GLU A 193 11.51 -6.12 -30.56
N VAL A 194 10.91 -7.22 -31.01
CA VAL A 194 11.54 -8.55 -30.94
C VAL A 194 12.51 -8.66 -32.10
N PHE A 195 13.81 -8.68 -31.82
CA PHE A 195 14.78 -8.71 -32.92
C PHE A 195 15.22 -10.14 -33.30
N SER A 196 15.08 -11.12 -32.39
CA SER A 196 15.33 -12.53 -32.70
C SER A 196 14.60 -13.47 -31.74
N SER A 197 14.49 -14.73 -32.14
CA SER A 197 14.05 -15.85 -31.34
C SER A 197 15.14 -16.90 -31.21
N GLY A 198 15.11 -17.73 -30.20
CA GLY A 198 16.12 -18.78 -30.00
C GLY A 198 15.94 -19.55 -28.71
N VAL A 199 17.03 -20.11 -28.22
CA VAL A 199 17.10 -20.83 -26.95
C VAL A 199 18.02 -20.06 -26.01
N PHE A 200 17.54 -19.77 -24.82
CA PHE A 200 18.32 -19.21 -23.73
C PHE A 200 18.42 -20.25 -22.61
N ARG A 201 19.62 -20.74 -22.36
CA ARG A 201 19.86 -21.93 -21.50
C ARG A 201 19.07 -23.14 -22.00
N SER A 202 17.94 -23.49 -21.41
CA SER A 202 17.09 -24.64 -21.84
C SER A 202 15.73 -24.20 -22.34
N ASP A 203 15.40 -22.92 -22.21
CA ASP A 203 14.08 -22.37 -22.51
C ASP A 203 14.05 -21.74 -23.91
N LYS A 204 12.95 -21.96 -24.63
CA LYS A 204 12.65 -21.18 -25.84
C LYS A 204 12.42 -19.71 -25.43
N ALA A 205 13.06 -18.80 -26.12
CA ALA A 205 13.14 -17.40 -25.72
C ALA A 205 12.95 -16.44 -26.90
N LEU A 206 12.51 -15.23 -26.57
CA LEU A 206 12.56 -14.08 -27.46
C LEU A 206 13.56 -13.06 -26.90
N PHE A 207 14.29 -12.41 -27.81
CA PHE A 207 15.26 -11.39 -27.51
C PHE A 207 14.70 -10.02 -27.93
N LEU A 208 14.52 -9.11 -26.96
CA LEU A 208 13.89 -7.82 -27.14
C LEU A 208 14.88 -6.69 -26.94
N LYS A 209 14.68 -5.60 -27.65
CA LYS A 209 15.39 -4.33 -27.39
C LYS A 209 14.96 -3.75 -26.06
N HIS A 210 15.91 -3.14 -25.33
CA HIS A 210 15.56 -2.39 -24.12
C HIS A 210 14.72 -1.14 -24.47
N ALA A 211 13.66 -0.93 -23.70
CA ALA A 211 12.94 0.33 -23.69
C ALA A 211 13.55 1.28 -22.65
N TYR A 212 13.82 2.52 -23.06
CA TYR A 212 14.39 3.56 -22.20
C TYR A 212 13.33 4.42 -21.51
N LYS A 213 12.06 4.21 -21.85
CA LYS A 213 10.91 4.88 -21.25
C LYS A 213 9.83 3.84 -20.96
N LEU A 214 9.34 3.87 -19.75
CA LEU A 214 8.20 3.06 -19.30
C LEU A 214 7.03 3.98 -18.98
N ASP A 215 5.85 3.63 -19.49
CA ASP A 215 4.60 4.30 -19.10
C ASP A 215 4.09 3.66 -17.81
N ARG A 216 4.19 4.39 -16.71
CA ARG A 216 3.71 3.94 -15.40
C ARG A 216 2.21 4.19 -15.29
N THR A 217 1.48 3.16 -14.92
CA THR A 217 0.03 3.22 -14.72
C THR A 217 -0.30 2.89 -13.27
N GLN A 218 -0.50 3.90 -12.45
CA GLN A 218 -1.01 3.74 -11.10
C GLN A 218 -2.54 3.66 -11.15
N LYS A 219 -3.07 2.44 -11.06
CA LYS A 219 -4.52 2.20 -11.02
C LYS A 219 -5.13 2.37 -9.64
N ARG A 220 -4.33 2.22 -8.59
CA ARG A 220 -4.79 2.30 -7.21
C ARG A 220 -4.78 3.75 -6.75
N GLN A 221 -5.90 4.19 -6.22
CA GLN A 221 -6.05 5.52 -5.62
C GLN A 221 -5.80 5.47 -4.11
N SER A 222 -5.91 4.28 -3.51
CA SER A 222 -5.70 4.03 -2.08
C SER A 222 -4.55 3.05 -1.83
N ILE A 223 -3.91 3.22 -0.68
CA ILE A 223 -2.88 2.31 -0.20
C ILE A 223 -3.56 1.12 0.49
N ARG A 224 -3.04 -0.08 0.23
CA ARG A 224 -3.53 -1.33 0.84
C ARG A 224 -2.50 -1.87 1.81
N CYS A 225 -2.98 -2.34 2.94
CA CYS A 225 -2.18 -3.03 3.94
C CYS A 225 -2.57 -4.50 3.98
N ALA A 226 -1.59 -5.40 3.89
CA ALA A 226 -1.82 -6.81 4.13
C ALA A 226 -2.11 -7.02 5.62
N CYS A 227 -3.12 -7.83 5.93
CA CYS A 227 -3.57 -8.07 7.29
C CYS A 227 -4.18 -9.47 7.43
N GLU A 228 -4.48 -9.86 8.67
CA GLU A 228 -5.25 -11.06 9.01
C GLU A 228 -6.31 -10.67 10.04
N ILE A 229 -7.40 -10.06 9.56
CA ILE A 229 -8.48 -9.56 10.42
C ILE A 229 -9.71 -10.44 10.23
N TYR A 230 -10.21 -11.03 11.32
CA TYR A 230 -11.46 -11.76 11.30
C TYR A 230 -12.65 -10.81 11.28
N GLY A 231 -13.65 -11.13 10.46
CA GLY A 231 -14.85 -10.34 10.32
C GLY A 231 -16.08 -11.17 9.98
N GLN A 232 -17.16 -10.48 9.74
CA GLN A 232 -18.44 -11.04 9.32
C GLN A 232 -18.97 -10.31 8.09
N ILE A 233 -19.56 -11.07 7.17
CA ILE A 233 -20.21 -10.55 5.97
C ILE A 233 -21.71 -10.74 6.14
N PHE A 234 -22.48 -9.70 5.87
CA PHE A 234 -23.94 -9.73 5.78
C PHE A 234 -24.32 -9.42 4.34
N ILE A 235 -25.16 -10.26 3.75
CA ILE A 235 -25.72 -10.00 2.42
C ILE A 235 -26.74 -8.89 2.56
N MET A 236 -26.69 -7.91 1.65
CA MET A 236 -27.62 -6.78 1.62
C MET A 236 -28.70 -7.06 0.59
N GLN A 237 -29.96 -6.86 0.98
CA GLN A 237 -31.11 -6.99 0.12
C GLN A 237 -31.83 -5.65 0.00
N PHE A 238 -32.45 -5.39 -1.13
CA PHE A 238 -33.31 -4.24 -1.31
C PHE A 238 -34.68 -4.54 -0.69
N SER A 239 -35.09 -3.75 0.30
CA SER A 239 -36.43 -3.70 0.86
C SER A 239 -37.12 -2.39 0.46
N ASP A 240 -38.44 -2.27 0.75
CA ASP A 240 -39.20 -1.06 0.46
C ASP A 240 -38.66 0.17 1.21
N ASP A 241 -37.97 -0.03 2.35
CA ASP A 241 -37.36 1.01 3.16
C ASP A 241 -35.87 1.28 2.81
N GLY A 242 -35.32 0.60 1.81
CA GLY A 242 -33.94 0.77 1.34
C GLY A 242 -33.10 -0.50 1.34
N LEU A 243 -31.77 -0.35 1.50
CA LEU A 243 -30.84 -1.47 1.50
C LEU A 243 -30.64 -1.98 2.93
N GLU A 244 -31.16 -3.16 3.23
CA GLU A 244 -31.09 -3.78 4.55
C GLU A 244 -30.21 -5.04 4.55
N ALA A 245 -29.61 -5.35 5.69
CA ALA A 245 -28.89 -6.61 5.88
C ALA A 245 -29.90 -7.75 6.07
N GLU A 246 -29.65 -8.86 5.38
CA GLU A 246 -30.39 -10.09 5.60
C GLU A 246 -30.36 -10.50 7.08
N SER A 247 -31.48 -10.92 7.64
CA SER A 247 -31.63 -11.26 9.07
C SER A 247 -30.93 -12.57 9.48
N SER A 248 -29.96 -13.03 8.72
CA SER A 248 -29.17 -14.23 9.01
C SER A 248 -27.95 -13.91 9.88
N PRO A 249 -27.43 -14.87 10.66
CA PRO A 249 -26.13 -14.71 11.27
C PRO A 249 -25.08 -14.49 10.18
N GLY A 250 -24.24 -13.45 10.31
CA GLY A 250 -23.24 -13.09 9.32
C GLY A 250 -22.28 -14.24 9.01
N TYR A 251 -21.82 -14.31 7.78
CA TYR A 251 -20.81 -15.29 7.34
C TYR A 251 -19.45 -14.91 7.88
N LYS A 252 -18.77 -15.82 8.58
CA LYS A 252 -17.39 -15.61 9.04
C LYS A 252 -16.45 -15.46 7.87
N CYS A 253 -15.53 -14.52 7.96
CA CYS A 253 -14.54 -14.26 6.93
C CYS A 253 -13.19 -13.85 7.52
N LEU A 254 -12.16 -13.91 6.69
CA LEU A 254 -10.83 -13.38 6.98
C LEU A 254 -10.49 -12.30 5.96
N ILE A 255 -10.14 -11.11 6.42
CA ILE A 255 -9.67 -10.02 5.57
C ILE A 255 -8.16 -10.19 5.40
N GLU A 256 -7.69 -10.34 4.16
CA GLU A 256 -6.28 -10.57 3.79
C GLU A 256 -5.54 -9.29 3.42
N ASP A 257 -6.23 -8.31 2.86
CA ASP A 257 -5.75 -6.94 2.69
C ASP A 257 -6.92 -5.95 2.84
N ILE A 258 -6.58 -4.73 3.25
CA ILE A 258 -7.56 -3.67 3.48
C ILE A 258 -7.05 -2.31 3.01
N SER A 259 -7.97 -1.50 2.51
CA SER A 259 -7.81 -0.07 2.21
C SER A 259 -9.09 0.68 2.53
N GLU A 260 -9.07 2.01 2.44
CA GLU A 260 -10.28 2.83 2.59
C GLU A 260 -11.35 2.54 1.53
N ASP A 261 -10.94 2.03 0.34
CA ASP A 261 -11.81 1.79 -0.82
C ASP A 261 -12.28 0.33 -0.91
N GLY A 262 -11.78 -0.58 -0.06
CA GLY A 262 -12.18 -1.98 -0.12
C GLY A 262 -11.22 -2.95 0.55
N ALA A 263 -11.48 -4.24 0.32
CA ALA A 263 -10.73 -5.33 0.95
C ALA A 263 -10.66 -6.57 0.07
N MET A 264 -9.64 -7.39 0.29
CA MET A 264 -9.59 -8.79 -0.13
C MET A 264 -10.09 -9.67 1.01
N ILE A 265 -11.15 -10.44 0.75
CA ILE A 265 -11.83 -11.20 1.80
C ILE A 265 -11.82 -12.67 1.43
N ARG A 266 -11.38 -13.54 2.34
CA ARG A 266 -11.45 -15.00 2.20
C ARG A 266 -12.65 -15.54 2.96
N ILE A 267 -13.42 -16.41 2.29
CA ILE A 267 -14.54 -17.14 2.87
C ILE A 267 -14.45 -18.64 2.53
N GLY A 268 -15.12 -19.48 3.32
CA GLY A 268 -15.38 -20.87 2.94
C GLY A 268 -16.44 -20.98 1.85
N GLY A 269 -16.33 -22.01 1.01
CA GLY A 269 -17.28 -22.26 -0.08
C GLY A 269 -17.14 -21.31 -1.27
N LYS A 270 -18.13 -21.41 -2.17
CA LYS A 270 -18.17 -20.67 -3.44
C LYS A 270 -18.86 -19.32 -3.29
N GLY A 271 -18.10 -18.22 -3.40
CA GLY A 271 -18.64 -16.87 -3.42
C GLY A 271 -19.36 -16.51 -4.72
N LYS A 272 -20.09 -15.39 -4.69
CA LYS A 272 -20.77 -14.79 -5.86
C LYS A 272 -20.28 -13.37 -6.09
N SER A 273 -20.06 -12.99 -7.35
CA SER A 273 -19.77 -11.60 -7.74
C SER A 273 -21.06 -10.79 -7.92
N ASN A 274 -20.92 -9.47 -7.92
CA ASN A 274 -22.00 -8.50 -8.06
C ASN A 274 -23.07 -8.59 -6.96
N VAL A 275 -22.68 -9.01 -5.76
CA VAL A 275 -23.54 -9.05 -4.57
C VAL A 275 -23.19 -7.86 -3.69
N CYS A 276 -24.20 -7.13 -3.21
CA CYS A 276 -24.07 -6.11 -2.19
C CYS A 276 -23.86 -6.79 -0.83
N ILE A 277 -22.83 -6.39 -0.11
CA ILE A 277 -22.52 -6.90 1.23
C ILE A 277 -22.20 -5.77 2.20
N ARG A 278 -22.43 -6.02 3.48
CA ARG A 278 -21.89 -5.27 4.60
C ARG A 278 -20.83 -6.12 5.26
N LEU A 279 -19.60 -5.62 5.29
CA LEU A 279 -18.45 -6.19 5.97
C LEU A 279 -18.33 -5.55 7.35
N GLN A 280 -18.30 -6.36 8.40
CA GLN A 280 -18.16 -5.93 9.79
C GLN A 280 -16.93 -6.58 10.40
N PHE A 281 -16.08 -5.78 11.03
CA PHE A 281 -14.86 -6.24 11.70
C PHE A 281 -14.42 -5.23 12.76
N GLU A 282 -13.48 -5.63 13.60
CA GLU A 282 -12.86 -4.77 14.60
C GLU A 282 -11.40 -4.48 14.22
N ILE A 283 -10.98 -3.23 14.38
CA ILE A 283 -9.63 -2.78 14.10
C ILE A 283 -9.19 -1.80 15.20
N ASN A 284 -8.09 -2.09 15.88
CA ASN A 284 -7.60 -1.27 17.00
C ASN A 284 -8.66 -0.93 18.07
N GLY A 285 -9.55 -1.88 18.41
CA GLY A 285 -10.64 -1.68 19.36
C GLY A 285 -11.83 -0.86 18.81
N SER A 286 -11.85 -0.53 17.53
CA SER A 286 -12.94 0.18 16.89
C SER A 286 -13.73 -0.75 15.96
N LEU A 287 -15.06 -0.78 16.11
CA LEU A 287 -15.94 -1.49 15.21
C LEU A 287 -16.03 -0.73 13.89
N VAL A 288 -15.82 -1.45 12.78
CA VAL A 288 -15.88 -0.90 11.41
C VAL A 288 -16.95 -1.62 10.62
N LEU A 289 -17.78 -0.84 9.93
CA LEU A 289 -18.82 -1.28 9.02
C LEU A 289 -18.56 -0.67 7.64
N MET A 290 -18.26 -1.54 6.64
CA MET A 290 -18.12 -1.14 5.24
C MET A 290 -19.29 -1.72 4.45
N GLN A 291 -19.98 -0.92 3.67
CA GLN A 291 -20.97 -1.40 2.70
C GLN A 291 -20.40 -1.28 1.29
N GLY A 292 -20.70 -2.26 0.43
CA GLY A 292 -20.18 -2.25 -0.91
C GLY A 292 -20.50 -3.49 -1.73
N ILE A 293 -19.76 -3.69 -2.81
CA ILE A 293 -20.05 -4.68 -3.83
C ILE A 293 -18.86 -5.64 -4.00
N VAL A 294 -19.13 -6.93 -4.08
CA VAL A 294 -18.14 -7.93 -4.49
C VAL A 294 -17.97 -7.86 -6.00
N ARG A 295 -16.83 -7.31 -6.47
CA ARG A 295 -16.54 -7.10 -7.90
C ARG A 295 -16.06 -8.35 -8.61
N ALA A 296 -15.26 -9.17 -7.95
CA ALA A 296 -14.74 -10.42 -8.50
C ALA A 296 -14.62 -11.50 -7.42
N VAL A 297 -14.60 -12.74 -7.85
CA VAL A 297 -14.44 -13.92 -6.98
C VAL A 297 -13.41 -14.85 -7.59
N GLU A 298 -12.42 -15.23 -6.80
CA GLU A 298 -11.44 -16.26 -7.12
C GLU A 298 -11.76 -17.51 -6.28
N TYR A 299 -12.36 -18.53 -6.89
CA TYR A 299 -12.69 -19.77 -6.21
C TYR A 299 -11.60 -20.81 -6.39
N ASN A 300 -11.08 -21.32 -5.28
CA ASN A 300 -10.14 -22.44 -5.26
C ASN A 300 -10.89 -23.72 -4.87
N GLN A 301 -11.12 -24.57 -5.85
CA GLN A 301 -11.86 -25.81 -5.67
C GLN A 301 -11.13 -26.84 -4.78
N ASN A 302 -9.79 -26.81 -4.72
CA ASN A 302 -9.02 -27.80 -3.95
C ASN A 302 -9.17 -27.64 -2.43
N ILE A 303 -9.38 -26.40 -1.96
CA ILE A 303 -9.54 -26.09 -0.54
C ILE A 303 -10.94 -25.58 -0.19
N ASP A 304 -11.85 -25.58 -1.17
CA ASP A 304 -13.23 -25.08 -1.07
C ASP A 304 -13.31 -23.69 -0.41
N GLN A 305 -12.52 -22.75 -0.94
CA GLN A 305 -12.46 -21.37 -0.46
C GLN A 305 -12.55 -20.38 -1.61
N SER A 306 -13.13 -19.21 -1.33
CA SER A 306 -13.18 -18.09 -2.26
C SER A 306 -12.47 -16.88 -1.69
N ARG A 307 -11.74 -16.15 -2.56
CA ARG A 307 -11.29 -14.79 -2.33
C ARG A 307 -12.24 -13.82 -3.03
N LEU A 308 -12.79 -12.90 -2.27
CA LEU A 308 -13.72 -11.88 -2.75
C LEU A 308 -12.98 -10.56 -2.88
N HIS A 309 -13.03 -9.95 -4.06
CA HIS A 309 -12.58 -8.58 -4.27
C HIS A 309 -13.74 -7.65 -3.93
N PHE A 310 -13.69 -7.06 -2.75
CA PHE A 310 -14.72 -6.18 -2.23
C PHE A 310 -14.35 -4.72 -2.49
N GLU A 311 -15.28 -3.96 -3.08
CA GLU A 311 -15.19 -2.51 -3.25
C GLU A 311 -16.17 -1.84 -2.31
N CYS A 312 -15.66 -0.95 -1.46
CA CYS A 312 -16.46 -0.16 -0.53
C CYS A 312 -17.12 1.00 -1.26
N THR A 313 -18.43 1.11 -1.17
CA THR A 313 -19.20 2.22 -1.74
C THR A 313 -19.70 3.19 -0.67
N GLN A 314 -19.81 2.73 0.57
CA GLN A 314 -20.28 3.54 1.68
C GLN A 314 -19.58 3.13 2.99
N ILE A 315 -19.04 4.12 3.67
CA ILE A 315 -18.40 4.00 4.98
C ILE A 315 -18.52 5.31 5.73
N GLU A 316 -18.73 5.25 7.03
CA GLU A 316 -18.74 6.42 7.88
C GLU A 316 -17.32 7.02 8.00
N PRO A 317 -17.16 8.37 8.01
CA PRO A 317 -15.86 9.03 8.09
C PRO A 317 -14.99 8.59 9.27
N SER A 318 -15.58 8.38 10.45
CA SER A 318 -14.87 7.88 11.65
C SER A 318 -14.29 6.48 11.43
N MET A 319 -15.06 5.59 10.83
CA MET A 319 -14.66 4.22 10.51
C MET A 319 -13.59 4.18 9.40
N ARG A 320 -13.72 5.05 8.38
CA ARG A 320 -12.69 5.24 7.35
C ARG A 320 -11.37 5.69 7.98
N ASN A 321 -11.42 6.67 8.88
CA ASN A 321 -10.25 7.15 9.59
C ASN A 321 -9.59 6.07 10.45
N ALA A 322 -10.36 5.16 11.07
CA ALA A 322 -9.83 4.01 11.80
C ALA A 322 -9.06 3.05 10.88
N ILE A 323 -9.59 2.77 9.67
CA ILE A 323 -8.87 2.00 8.65
C ILE A 323 -7.57 2.70 8.24
N LEU A 324 -7.62 4.00 7.96
CA LEU A 324 -6.45 4.76 7.54
C LEU A 324 -5.39 4.86 8.63
N ALA A 325 -5.81 4.98 9.90
CA ALA A 325 -4.89 4.90 11.04
C ALA A 325 -4.14 3.56 11.07
N TYR A 326 -4.84 2.47 10.84
CA TYR A 326 -4.26 1.13 10.77
C TYR A 326 -3.34 0.97 9.55
N VAL A 327 -3.82 1.29 8.34
CA VAL A 327 -3.06 1.18 7.08
C VAL A 327 -1.74 1.95 7.15
N TYR A 328 -1.75 3.11 7.78
CA TYR A 328 -0.57 3.95 7.92
C TYR A 328 0.22 3.73 9.20
N ASN A 329 -0.21 2.80 10.04
CA ASN A 329 0.39 2.54 11.36
C ASN A 329 0.54 3.83 12.18
N VAL A 330 -0.50 4.66 12.18
CA VAL A 330 -0.55 5.90 12.95
C VAL A 330 -1.30 5.63 14.23
N MET A 331 -0.56 5.41 15.31
CA MET A 331 -1.12 5.21 16.64
C MET A 331 -0.75 6.39 17.55
N PRO A 332 -1.58 6.71 18.56
CA PRO A 332 -1.18 7.58 19.64
C PRO A 332 0.09 7.06 20.32
N GLN A 333 0.89 7.97 20.87
CA GLN A 333 2.20 7.63 21.44
C GLN A 333 2.07 6.61 22.60
N ASP A 334 1.07 6.79 23.43
CA ASP A 334 0.74 5.88 24.53
C ASP A 334 0.44 4.44 24.07
N GLN A 335 -0.25 4.28 22.94
CA GLN A 335 -0.54 2.96 22.38
C GLN A 335 0.69 2.34 21.69
N LYS A 336 1.56 3.15 21.12
CA LYS A 336 2.83 2.67 20.58
C LYS A 336 3.73 2.14 21.68
N ASP A 337 3.86 2.89 22.77
CA ASP A 337 4.68 2.51 23.91
C ASP A 337 4.17 1.19 24.54
N ILE A 338 2.86 1.01 24.61
CA ILE A 338 2.23 -0.25 25.06
C ILE A 338 2.49 -1.40 24.09
N GLN A 339 2.34 -1.18 22.78
CA GLN A 339 2.61 -2.21 21.79
C GLN A 339 4.08 -2.60 21.72
N GLU A 340 4.98 -1.64 21.81
CA GLU A 340 6.42 -1.89 21.87
C GLU A 340 6.79 -2.67 23.13
N ALA A 341 6.19 -2.35 24.28
CA ALA A 341 6.36 -3.10 25.51
C ALA A 341 5.83 -4.55 25.39
N ILE A 342 4.66 -4.76 24.78
CA ILE A 342 4.10 -6.10 24.54
C ILE A 342 5.00 -6.89 23.59
N ALA A 343 5.45 -6.28 22.48
CA ALA A 343 6.32 -6.93 21.51
C ALA A 343 7.66 -7.35 22.15
N GLN A 344 8.25 -6.50 23.01
CA GLN A 344 9.48 -6.83 23.75
C GLN A 344 9.28 -8.01 24.73
N VAL A 345 8.11 -8.08 25.38
CA VAL A 345 7.78 -9.19 26.29
C VAL A 345 7.58 -10.49 25.50
N GLU A 346 6.93 -10.45 24.34
CA GLU A 346 6.74 -11.63 23.48
C GLU A 346 8.07 -12.11 22.89
N GLU A 347 8.93 -11.20 22.46
CA GLU A 347 10.26 -11.53 21.94
C GLU A 347 11.15 -12.16 23.03
N SER A 348 11.12 -11.60 24.23
CA SER A 348 11.82 -12.17 25.40
C SER A 348 11.32 -13.59 25.74
N ARG A 349 10.01 -13.80 25.66
CA ARG A 349 9.38 -15.09 25.93
C ARG A 349 9.73 -16.15 24.88
N ASN A 350 9.78 -15.75 23.61
CA ASN A 350 10.21 -16.63 22.51
C ASN A 350 11.68 -17.01 22.65
N GLN A 351 12.56 -16.06 23.02
CA GLN A 351 13.99 -16.34 23.27
C GLN A 351 14.21 -17.26 24.48
N GLU A 352 13.38 -17.16 25.53
CA GLU A 352 13.42 -18.08 26.66
C GLU A 352 12.94 -19.49 26.28
N GLN A 353 11.92 -19.60 25.43
CA GLN A 353 11.44 -20.88 24.92
C GLN A 353 12.48 -21.56 24.02
N GLU A 354 13.14 -20.81 23.15
CA GLU A 354 14.23 -21.33 22.31
C GLU A 354 15.44 -21.80 23.15
N LYS A 355 15.80 -21.06 24.21
CA LYS A 355 16.87 -21.46 25.13
C LYS A 355 16.51 -22.71 25.94
N ASN A 356 15.28 -22.86 26.36
CA ASN A 356 14.82 -24.04 27.08
C ASN A 356 14.76 -25.28 26.17
N HIS A 357 14.33 -25.11 24.91
CA HIS A 357 14.31 -26.19 23.92
C HIS A 357 15.73 -26.66 23.53
N SER A 358 16.67 -25.73 23.39
CA SER A 358 18.08 -26.05 23.14
C SER A 358 18.79 -26.68 24.35
N SER A 359 18.29 -26.46 25.56
CA SER A 359 18.82 -27.07 26.80
C SER A 359 18.28 -28.49 27.05
N GLU A 360 17.08 -28.80 26.55
CA GLU A 360 16.51 -30.16 26.61
C GLU A 360 17.09 -31.11 25.57
N GLU A 361 17.55 -30.61 24.42
CA GLU A 361 18.22 -31.43 23.38
C GLU A 361 19.62 -31.92 23.77
N ILE A 362 20.25 -31.33 24.78
CA ILE A 362 21.61 -31.71 25.25
C ILE A 362 21.57 -32.83 26.31
N ALA A 363 20.40 -33.20 26.83
CA ALA A 363 20.25 -34.21 27.89
C ALA A 363 19.78 -35.57 27.33
N VAL A 364 20.45 -36.12 26.30
CA VAL A 364 20.29 -37.53 25.96
C VAL A 364 21.32 -38.36 26.73
N PRO A 365 20.91 -39.24 27.68
CA PRO A 365 21.88 -40.07 28.39
C PRO A 365 22.46 -41.12 27.44
N GLU A 366 23.79 -41.10 27.31
CA GLU A 366 24.59 -42.09 26.65
C GLU A 366 24.34 -43.50 27.26
N LYS A 367 23.64 -44.38 26.55
CA LYS A 367 23.55 -45.80 26.90
C LYS A 367 24.90 -46.46 26.74
N ARG A 368 25.54 -46.87 27.86
CA ARG A 368 26.70 -47.74 27.87
C ARG A 368 26.32 -49.11 27.28
N PRO A 369 27.16 -49.69 26.43
CA PRO A 369 26.96 -51.08 25.98
C PRO A 369 27.28 -52.04 27.11
N GLU A 370 26.35 -52.92 27.46
CA GLU A 370 26.58 -54.11 28.31
C GLU A 370 27.39 -55.12 27.50
N PHE A 371 28.56 -55.43 28.04
CA PHE A 371 29.35 -56.58 27.59
C PHE A 371 28.67 -57.89 28.08
N ALA A 372 28.26 -58.74 27.14
CA ALA A 372 27.89 -60.10 27.42
C ALA A 372 29.16 -60.89 27.77
N SER A 373 29.19 -61.47 28.96
CA SER A 373 30.17 -62.52 29.37
C SER A 373 29.56 -63.90 29.12
N ASP A 374 30.32 -64.69 28.38
CA ASP A 374 30.13 -66.12 28.16
C ASP A 374 29.99 -66.92 29.46
N SER A 375 29.11 -67.91 29.42
CA SER A 375 29.32 -69.30 29.81
C SER A 375 28.14 -70.18 29.42
#